data_fb45fc63fc0ccc31dd6d54397432a0cd
#
_entry.id   fb45fc63fc0ccc31dd6d54397432a0cd
#
_cell.length_a   1.000
_cell.length_b   1.000
_cell.length_c   1.000
_cell.angle_alpha   90.00
_cell.angle_beta   90.00
_cell.angle_gamma   90.00
#
_symmetry.space_group_name_H-M   'P 1'
#
loop_
_entity.id
_entity.type
_entity.pdbx_description
1 polymer ?
#
loop_
_entity_poly.entity_id
_entity_poly.type
_entity_poly.pdbx_seq_one_letter_code
_entity_poly.pdbx_strand_id
1 'polypeptide(L)'
;MDKMKDIKLIALDLDGTTLADSDTLSKRTQTAIESAIKRGITVVAASGRPFVMMPESVMNIVGLDYAITSNGAVISKCGKTVHRSLILPDDVLKILGAVRNDDVILEGFIDGFTYADVRYVHRPLDYGCEPEYFEYTRSCHGKIVDMRSFLSKHRNELDLISIISTDENLRNRLWSSIEKACNSVEITTSTDHFVEIMSAEASKAKALLRLCDFLNIGMENVCACGNADNDADMIAESGLGAAVENASQKCLDRADIVIPSNNNDGVAQLIEKILKN
;
A
#
# COMPACT_ATOMS: atom_id res chain seq x y z
N MET A 1 17.14 -25.14 6.65
CA MET A 1 15.75 -25.38 7.12
C MET A 1 14.82 -25.04 5.96
N ASP A 2 13.76 -25.81 5.78
CA ASP A 2 12.78 -25.53 4.74
C ASP A 2 11.96 -24.32 5.19
N LYS A 3 12.18 -23.16 4.58
CA LYS A 3 11.52 -21.89 4.93
C LYS A 3 9.99 -21.90 4.76
N MET A 4 9.46 -22.92 4.10
CA MET A 4 8.00 -23.08 3.91
C MET A 4 7.32 -23.81 5.07
N LYS A 5 8.10 -24.43 5.99
CA LYS A 5 7.56 -25.03 7.20
C LYS A 5 7.32 -23.95 8.26
N ASP A 6 6.25 -24.13 9.01
CA ASP A 6 5.89 -23.27 10.14
C ASP A 6 5.46 -21.84 9.76
N ILE A 7 5.00 -21.58 8.51
CA ILE A 7 4.37 -20.32 8.15
C ILE A 7 3.04 -20.18 8.90
N LYS A 8 2.92 -19.08 9.66
CA LYS A 8 1.73 -18.71 10.46
C LYS A 8 1.00 -17.50 9.91
N LEU A 9 1.70 -16.67 9.12
CA LEU A 9 1.15 -15.48 8.51
C LEU A 9 1.65 -15.36 7.07
N ILE A 10 0.73 -14.98 6.16
CA ILE A 10 1.04 -14.65 4.76
C ILE A 10 0.61 -13.23 4.51
N ALA A 11 1.55 -12.33 4.20
CA ALA A 11 1.32 -10.95 3.81
C ALA A 11 1.36 -10.85 2.28
N LEU A 12 0.29 -10.34 1.69
CA LEU A 12 0.09 -10.28 0.25
C LEU A 12 -0.06 -8.82 -0.19
N ASP A 13 0.88 -8.33 -0.97
CA ASP A 13 0.62 -7.14 -1.78
C ASP A 13 -0.46 -7.44 -2.82
N LEU A 14 -1.18 -6.41 -3.29
CA LEU A 14 -2.33 -6.57 -4.17
C LEU A 14 -2.00 -6.27 -5.63
N ASP A 15 -1.69 -5.02 -5.93
CA ASP A 15 -1.54 -4.52 -7.29
C ASP A 15 -0.29 -5.08 -7.97
N GLY A 16 -0.46 -5.83 -9.05
CA GLY A 16 0.65 -6.49 -9.74
C GLY A 16 1.25 -7.70 -9.02
N THR A 17 0.67 -8.13 -7.89
CA THR A 17 1.08 -9.31 -7.09
C THR A 17 -0.04 -10.33 -6.96
N THR A 18 -1.09 -10.00 -6.22
CA THR A 18 -2.23 -10.89 -5.94
C THR A 18 -3.35 -10.72 -6.96
N LEU A 19 -3.52 -9.49 -7.43
CA LEU A 19 -4.48 -9.14 -8.49
C LEU A 19 -3.82 -9.24 -9.86
N ALA A 20 -4.57 -9.70 -10.86
CA ALA A 20 -4.18 -9.60 -12.25
C ALA A 20 -4.20 -8.13 -12.73
N ASP A 21 -3.58 -7.85 -13.89
CA ASP A 21 -3.53 -6.49 -14.47
C ASP A 21 -4.92 -5.87 -14.72
N SER A 22 -5.96 -6.72 -14.81
CA SER A 22 -7.37 -6.30 -14.88
C SER A 22 -8.00 -5.92 -13.54
N ASP A 23 -7.20 -5.73 -12.48
CA ASP A 23 -7.65 -5.47 -11.10
C ASP A 23 -8.58 -6.57 -10.54
N THR A 24 -8.43 -7.80 -11.03
CA THR A 24 -9.27 -8.93 -10.65
C THR A 24 -8.54 -9.98 -9.83
N LEU A 25 -9.22 -10.51 -8.83
CA LEU A 25 -8.76 -11.67 -8.07
C LEU A 25 -9.17 -12.96 -8.78
N SER A 26 -8.21 -13.78 -9.19
CA SER A 26 -8.52 -15.07 -9.82
C SER A 26 -9.21 -16.02 -8.84
N LYS A 27 -10.07 -16.90 -9.36
CA LYS A 27 -10.74 -17.90 -8.52
C LYS A 27 -9.76 -18.87 -7.86
N ARG A 28 -8.64 -19.16 -8.51
CA ARG A 28 -7.58 -20.01 -7.95
C ARG A 28 -6.91 -19.34 -6.78
N THR A 29 -6.52 -18.07 -6.93
CA THR A 29 -5.88 -17.28 -5.86
C THR A 29 -6.84 -17.11 -4.68
N GLN A 30 -8.12 -16.80 -4.93
CA GLN A 30 -9.12 -16.75 -3.87
C GLN A 30 -9.20 -18.08 -3.11
N THR A 31 -9.30 -19.20 -3.83
CA THR A 31 -9.41 -20.55 -3.21
C THR A 31 -8.16 -20.92 -2.40
N ALA A 32 -6.97 -20.52 -2.87
CA ALA A 32 -5.72 -20.75 -2.14
C ALA A 32 -5.69 -19.95 -0.83
N ILE A 33 -6.06 -18.67 -0.85
CA ILE A 33 -6.17 -17.81 0.32
C ILE A 33 -7.16 -18.41 1.35
N GLU A 34 -8.37 -18.76 0.90
CA GLU A 34 -9.39 -19.39 1.75
C GLU A 34 -8.89 -20.72 2.37
N SER A 35 -8.07 -21.47 1.64
CA SER A 35 -7.49 -22.74 2.12
C SER A 35 -6.41 -22.50 3.18
N ALA A 36 -5.59 -21.45 3.03
CA ALA A 36 -4.61 -21.06 4.03
C ALA A 36 -5.31 -20.64 5.34
N ILE A 37 -6.34 -19.80 5.24
CA ILE A 37 -7.14 -19.35 6.38
C ILE A 37 -7.78 -20.56 7.11
N LYS A 38 -8.38 -21.50 6.38
CA LYS A 38 -8.96 -22.73 6.94
C LYS A 38 -7.93 -23.61 7.66
N ARG A 39 -6.65 -23.53 7.30
CA ARG A 39 -5.53 -24.21 7.98
C ARG A 39 -5.01 -23.44 9.20
N GLY A 40 -5.60 -22.29 9.54
CA GLY A 40 -5.22 -21.47 10.68
C GLY A 40 -4.05 -20.50 10.37
N ILE A 41 -3.69 -20.32 9.10
CA ILE A 41 -2.70 -19.32 8.69
C ILE A 41 -3.41 -17.96 8.58
N THR A 42 -2.90 -16.94 9.27
CA THR A 42 -3.38 -15.57 9.11
C THR A 42 -2.98 -15.04 7.74
N VAL A 43 -3.94 -14.54 6.95
CA VAL A 43 -3.64 -13.88 5.68
C VAL A 43 -3.94 -12.39 5.82
N VAL A 44 -3.02 -11.54 5.33
CA VAL A 44 -3.08 -10.09 5.44
C VAL A 44 -2.90 -9.49 4.04
N ALA A 45 -3.82 -8.62 3.65
CA ALA A 45 -3.63 -7.78 2.46
C ALA A 45 -2.75 -6.58 2.84
N ALA A 46 -1.69 -6.29 2.07
CA ALA A 46 -0.76 -5.18 2.31
C ALA A 46 -0.67 -4.30 1.06
N SER A 47 -1.35 -3.15 1.03
CA SER A 47 -1.50 -2.32 -0.16
C SER A 47 -1.13 -0.85 0.08
N GLY A 48 -0.74 -0.15 -1.00
CA GLY A 48 -0.66 1.32 -1.03
C GLY A 48 -2.04 1.98 -0.98
N ARG A 49 -3.07 1.27 -1.41
CA ARG A 49 -4.46 1.77 -1.41
C ARG A 49 -4.92 2.11 0.02
N PRO A 50 -5.71 3.17 0.22
CA PRO A 50 -6.43 3.38 1.47
C PRO A 50 -7.58 2.35 1.60
N PHE A 51 -8.09 2.16 2.81
CA PHE A 51 -9.06 1.10 3.09
C PHE A 51 -10.31 1.18 2.20
N VAL A 52 -10.84 2.39 1.99
CA VAL A 52 -12.05 2.61 1.16
C VAL A 52 -11.84 2.19 -0.31
N MET A 53 -10.59 2.09 -0.75
CA MET A 53 -10.19 1.72 -2.11
C MET A 53 -9.76 0.25 -2.24
N MET A 54 -9.86 -0.54 -1.17
CA MET A 54 -9.55 -1.97 -1.23
C MET A 54 -10.57 -2.73 -2.06
N PRO A 55 -10.15 -3.64 -2.96
CA PRO A 55 -11.07 -4.41 -3.81
C PRO A 55 -12.03 -5.27 -2.98
N GLU A 56 -13.32 -5.17 -3.27
CA GLU A 56 -14.35 -5.97 -2.60
C GLU A 56 -14.09 -7.48 -2.75
N SER A 57 -13.55 -7.91 -3.88
CA SER A 57 -13.19 -9.32 -4.13
C SER A 57 -12.17 -9.88 -3.13
N VAL A 58 -11.30 -9.02 -2.60
CA VAL A 58 -10.32 -9.36 -1.56
C VAL A 58 -10.96 -9.23 -0.17
N MET A 59 -11.63 -8.11 0.09
CA MET A 59 -12.18 -7.80 1.43
C MET A 59 -13.35 -8.71 1.82
N ASN A 60 -14.03 -9.33 0.85
CA ASN A 60 -15.11 -10.29 1.09
C ASN A 60 -14.61 -11.74 1.31
N ILE A 61 -13.29 -11.99 1.29
CA ILE A 61 -12.75 -13.32 1.64
C ILE A 61 -12.99 -13.58 3.13
N VAL A 62 -13.73 -14.62 3.44
CA VAL A 62 -14.07 -14.97 4.83
C VAL A 62 -12.81 -15.35 5.60
N GLY A 63 -12.56 -14.63 6.71
CA GLY A 63 -11.41 -14.82 7.57
C GLY A 63 -10.16 -14.03 7.18
N LEU A 64 -10.22 -13.21 6.11
CA LEU A 64 -9.22 -12.19 5.83
C LEU A 64 -9.54 -10.97 6.70
N ASP A 65 -9.16 -11.05 7.97
CA ASP A 65 -9.58 -10.09 8.99
C ASP A 65 -8.67 -8.85 9.04
N TYR A 66 -7.43 -8.96 8.58
CA TYR A 66 -6.43 -7.89 8.70
C TYR A 66 -6.06 -7.31 7.35
N ALA A 67 -5.92 -6.00 7.31
CA ALA A 67 -5.36 -5.28 6.18
C ALA A 67 -4.35 -4.22 6.64
N ILE A 68 -3.26 -4.11 5.91
CA ILE A 68 -2.27 -3.03 5.96
C ILE A 68 -2.54 -2.16 4.74
N THR A 69 -2.85 -0.88 4.94
CA THR A 69 -3.28 0.04 3.87
C THR A 69 -2.49 1.35 3.94
N SER A 70 -2.63 2.20 2.91
CA SER A 70 -1.91 3.49 2.80
C SER A 70 -0.40 3.29 3.00
N ASN A 71 0.20 2.34 2.27
CA ASN A 71 1.62 1.98 2.34
C ASN A 71 2.12 1.62 3.76
N GLY A 72 1.25 1.11 4.63
CA GLY A 72 1.61 0.75 6.01
C GLY A 72 1.25 1.81 7.05
N ALA A 73 0.67 2.94 6.65
CA ALA A 73 0.23 3.97 7.59
C ALA A 73 -0.96 3.51 8.45
N VAL A 74 -1.78 2.59 7.93
CA VAL A 74 -2.99 2.11 8.63
C VAL A 74 -3.00 0.59 8.71
N ILE A 75 -3.25 0.05 9.91
CA ILE A 75 -3.58 -1.37 10.11
C ILE A 75 -5.03 -1.45 10.56
N SER A 76 -5.82 -2.29 9.89
CA SER A 76 -7.22 -2.54 10.24
C SER A 76 -7.47 -4.00 10.58
N LYS A 77 -8.49 -4.23 11.43
CA LYS A 77 -9.04 -5.56 11.73
C LYS A 77 -10.54 -5.54 11.51
N CYS A 78 -11.05 -6.42 10.67
CA CYS A 78 -12.49 -6.49 10.32
C CYS A 78 -13.07 -5.10 9.96
N GLY A 79 -12.33 -4.34 9.14
CA GLY A 79 -12.71 -3.01 8.69
C GLY A 79 -12.60 -1.89 9.74
N LYS A 80 -12.08 -2.17 10.93
CA LYS A 80 -11.85 -1.16 11.98
C LYS A 80 -10.37 -0.90 12.12
N THR A 81 -9.97 0.35 12.12
CA THR A 81 -8.59 0.78 12.35
C THR A 81 -8.13 0.36 13.76
N VAL A 82 -6.99 -0.31 13.84
CA VAL A 82 -6.35 -0.74 15.09
C VAL A 82 -5.01 -0.05 15.34
N HIS A 83 -4.38 0.48 14.29
CA HIS A 83 -3.15 1.26 14.39
C HIS A 83 -3.06 2.28 13.25
N ARG A 84 -2.47 3.45 13.54
CA ARG A 84 -2.14 4.48 12.54
C ARG A 84 -0.76 5.07 12.81
N SER A 85 0.03 5.23 11.75
CA SER A 85 1.32 5.95 11.76
C SER A 85 1.12 7.29 11.06
N LEU A 86 0.82 8.35 11.83
CA LEU A 86 0.46 9.66 11.29
C LEU A 86 1.69 10.47 10.90
N ILE A 87 1.56 11.32 9.88
CA ILE A 87 2.53 12.37 9.57
C ILE A 87 2.54 13.36 10.73
N LEU A 88 3.73 13.78 11.17
CA LEU A 88 3.84 14.78 12.22
C LEU A 88 3.22 16.11 11.76
N PRO A 89 2.45 16.81 12.62
CA PRO A 89 1.75 18.04 12.26
C PRO A 89 2.66 19.14 11.70
N ASP A 90 3.90 19.24 12.22
CA ASP A 90 4.88 20.21 11.75
C ASP A 90 5.42 19.84 10.35
N ASP A 91 5.55 18.55 10.04
CA ASP A 91 5.96 18.10 8.71
C ASP A 91 4.85 18.33 7.69
N VAL A 92 3.58 18.16 8.05
CA VAL A 92 2.45 18.59 7.19
C VAL A 92 2.57 20.06 6.81
N LEU A 93 2.87 20.95 7.76
CA LEU A 93 3.04 22.38 7.47
C LEU A 93 4.24 22.67 6.57
N LYS A 94 5.34 21.93 6.72
CA LYS A 94 6.51 22.04 5.84
C LYS A 94 6.19 21.56 4.41
N ILE A 95 5.47 20.42 4.27
CA ILE A 95 5.00 19.90 2.97
C ILE A 95 4.12 20.95 2.29
N LEU A 96 3.14 21.51 2.99
CA LEU A 96 2.28 22.56 2.45
C LEU A 96 3.06 23.81 2.07
N GLY A 97 4.11 24.16 2.86
CA GLY A 97 5.04 25.24 2.55
C GLY A 97 5.82 25.00 1.26
N ALA A 98 6.29 23.77 1.04
CA ALA A 98 7.03 23.40 -0.17
C ALA A 98 6.21 23.56 -1.47
N VAL A 99 4.90 23.25 -1.41
CA VAL A 99 3.99 23.36 -2.57
C VAL A 99 3.26 24.70 -2.67
N ARG A 100 3.55 25.68 -1.79
CA ARG A 100 2.73 26.89 -1.64
C ARG A 100 2.53 27.70 -2.91
N ASN A 101 3.55 27.75 -3.77
CA ASN A 101 3.56 28.57 -4.98
C ASN A 101 3.34 27.75 -6.25
N ASP A 102 3.05 26.46 -6.12
CA ASP A 102 2.94 25.54 -7.26
C ASP A 102 1.49 25.19 -7.52
N ASP A 103 1.15 25.07 -8.80
CA ASP A 103 -0.17 24.56 -9.22
C ASP A 103 -0.10 23.04 -9.30
N VAL A 104 -0.29 22.41 -8.16
CA VAL A 104 -0.36 20.95 -8.02
C VAL A 104 -1.72 20.53 -7.50
N ILE A 105 -2.08 19.31 -7.78
CA ILE A 105 -3.18 18.64 -7.10
C ILE A 105 -2.67 18.07 -5.77
N LEU A 106 -3.50 18.14 -4.76
CA LEU A 106 -3.25 17.53 -3.45
C LEU A 106 -4.33 16.53 -3.12
N GLU A 107 -3.92 15.43 -2.51
CA GLU A 107 -4.78 14.47 -1.83
C GLU A 107 -4.33 14.32 -0.38
N GLY A 108 -5.24 13.87 0.49
CA GLY A 108 -4.93 13.48 1.86
C GLY A 108 -5.74 12.26 2.27
N PHE A 109 -5.10 11.36 2.99
CA PHE A 109 -5.74 10.15 3.51
C PHE A 109 -5.90 10.30 5.02
N ILE A 110 -7.11 10.03 5.50
CA ILE A 110 -7.47 10.11 6.92
C ILE A 110 -8.30 8.89 7.28
N ASP A 111 -7.76 8.04 8.14
CA ASP A 111 -8.46 6.87 8.70
C ASP A 111 -9.10 5.96 7.63
N GLY A 112 -8.33 5.68 6.57
CA GLY A 112 -8.75 4.83 5.47
C GLY A 112 -9.64 5.51 4.42
N PHE A 113 -9.97 6.79 4.57
CA PHE A 113 -10.72 7.59 3.59
C PHE A 113 -9.78 8.52 2.82
N THR A 114 -10.18 8.84 1.58
CA THR A 114 -9.47 9.75 0.68
C THR A 114 -10.20 11.06 0.49
N TYR A 115 -9.43 12.15 0.44
CA TYR A 115 -9.91 13.49 0.14
C TYR A 115 -9.01 14.09 -0.92
N ALA A 116 -9.57 14.67 -1.97
CA ALA A 116 -8.80 15.23 -3.07
C ALA A 116 -9.32 16.60 -3.51
N ASP A 117 -8.42 17.37 -4.13
CA ASP A 117 -8.77 18.60 -4.83
C ASP A 117 -9.92 18.32 -5.82
N VAL A 118 -10.96 19.13 -5.74
CA VAL A 118 -12.17 18.98 -6.57
C VAL A 118 -11.85 18.99 -8.08
N ARG A 119 -10.74 19.65 -8.50
CA ARG A 119 -10.28 19.66 -9.89
C ARG A 119 -9.89 18.26 -10.36
N TYR A 120 -9.15 17.52 -9.52
CA TYR A 120 -8.76 16.14 -9.81
C TYR A 120 -9.97 15.23 -9.89
N VAL A 121 -10.88 15.30 -8.92
CA VAL A 121 -12.06 14.44 -8.90
C VAL A 121 -12.99 14.68 -10.11
N HIS A 122 -13.06 15.92 -10.62
CA HIS A 122 -13.88 16.23 -11.80
C HIS A 122 -13.20 15.86 -13.13
N ARG A 123 -11.87 15.96 -13.22
CA ARG A 123 -11.11 15.77 -14.45
C ARG A 123 -9.81 14.97 -14.19
N PRO A 124 -9.91 13.73 -13.67
CA PRO A 124 -8.72 12.96 -13.28
C PRO A 124 -7.77 12.68 -14.44
N LEU A 125 -8.29 12.52 -15.66
CA LEU A 125 -7.46 12.29 -16.86
C LEU A 125 -6.50 13.45 -17.16
N ASP A 126 -6.87 14.69 -16.83
CA ASP A 126 -6.01 15.87 -17.03
C ASP A 126 -4.76 15.84 -16.12
N TYR A 127 -4.76 14.98 -15.11
CA TYR A 127 -3.72 14.85 -14.10
C TYR A 127 -3.06 13.46 -14.07
N GLY A 128 -3.18 12.71 -15.17
CA GLY A 128 -2.47 11.44 -15.35
C GLY A 128 -3.19 10.19 -14.83
N CYS A 129 -4.45 10.31 -14.42
CA CYS A 129 -5.27 9.13 -14.12
C CYS A 129 -5.52 8.32 -15.39
N GLU A 130 -5.30 7.03 -15.34
CA GLU A 130 -5.62 6.14 -16.46
C GLU A 130 -7.14 6.05 -16.69
N PRO A 131 -7.61 5.90 -17.94
CA PRO A 131 -9.03 5.89 -18.28
C PRO A 131 -9.85 4.84 -17.50
N GLU A 132 -9.27 3.70 -17.19
CA GLU A 132 -9.89 2.61 -16.45
C GLU A 132 -10.21 2.97 -15.00
N TYR A 133 -9.43 3.88 -14.39
CA TYR A 133 -9.63 4.36 -13.01
C TYR A 133 -10.50 5.63 -12.92
N PHE A 134 -11.01 6.14 -14.04
CA PHE A 134 -11.74 7.42 -14.10
C PHE A 134 -12.96 7.45 -13.17
N GLU A 135 -13.89 6.51 -13.33
CA GLU A 135 -15.11 6.46 -12.49
C GLU A 135 -14.78 6.10 -11.04
N TYR A 136 -13.82 5.26 -10.84
CA TYR A 136 -13.33 4.88 -9.52
C TYR A 136 -12.78 6.09 -8.77
N THR A 137 -11.84 6.84 -9.35
CA THR A 137 -11.28 8.07 -8.76
C THR A 137 -12.38 9.07 -8.41
N ARG A 138 -13.40 9.22 -9.24
CA ARG A 138 -14.53 10.14 -9.00
C ARG A 138 -15.44 9.71 -7.85
N SER A 139 -15.56 8.42 -7.61
CA SER A 139 -16.49 7.85 -6.61
C SER A 139 -15.89 7.73 -5.22
N CYS A 140 -14.57 7.49 -5.12
CA CYS A 140 -13.91 7.16 -3.85
C CYS A 140 -13.48 8.39 -3.05
N HIS A 141 -13.32 9.58 -3.68
CA HIS A 141 -12.77 10.75 -3.02
C HIS A 141 -13.80 11.71 -2.45
N GLY A 142 -13.59 12.14 -1.21
CA GLY A 142 -14.18 13.36 -0.68
C GLY A 142 -13.67 14.59 -1.43
N LYS A 143 -14.60 15.42 -1.96
CA LYS A 143 -14.29 16.56 -2.83
C LYS A 143 -14.00 17.81 -2.01
N ILE A 144 -12.79 18.33 -2.10
CA ILE A 144 -12.35 19.49 -1.33
C ILE A 144 -11.99 20.63 -2.29
N VAL A 145 -12.55 21.81 -2.09
CA VAL A 145 -12.30 23.02 -2.91
C VAL A 145 -10.97 23.67 -2.55
N ASP A 146 -10.67 23.77 -1.25
CA ASP A 146 -9.40 24.30 -0.75
C ASP A 146 -8.67 23.19 0.02
N MET A 147 -7.95 22.38 -0.72
CA MET A 147 -7.25 21.21 -0.18
C MET A 147 -6.10 21.61 0.77
N ARG A 148 -5.45 22.75 0.54
CA ARG A 148 -4.38 23.25 1.43
C ARG A 148 -4.92 23.61 2.82
N SER A 149 -6.01 24.35 2.88
CA SER A 149 -6.70 24.67 4.14
C SER A 149 -7.23 23.43 4.83
N PHE A 150 -7.77 22.47 4.05
CA PHE A 150 -8.24 21.20 4.58
C PHE A 150 -7.10 20.40 5.25
N LEU A 151 -5.99 20.16 4.56
CA LEU A 151 -4.83 19.42 5.10
C LEU A 151 -4.23 20.13 6.33
N SER A 152 -4.12 21.47 6.29
CA SER A 152 -3.63 22.26 7.44
C SER A 152 -4.54 22.10 8.66
N LYS A 153 -5.86 22.10 8.48
CA LYS A 153 -6.85 21.91 9.54
C LYS A 153 -6.79 20.49 10.14
N HIS A 154 -6.61 19.48 9.29
CA HIS A 154 -6.55 18.07 9.67
C HIS A 154 -5.12 17.53 9.87
N ARG A 155 -4.12 18.41 10.05
CA ARG A 155 -2.71 18.03 10.15
C ARG A 155 -2.37 17.01 11.24
N ASN A 156 -3.24 16.83 12.23
CA ASN A 156 -3.07 15.84 13.31
C ASN A 156 -3.68 14.47 12.97
N GLU A 157 -4.23 14.30 11.77
CA GLU A 157 -5.05 13.14 11.41
C GLU A 157 -4.60 12.47 10.09
N LEU A 158 -3.52 12.98 9.46
CA LEU A 158 -3.12 12.53 8.11
C LEU A 158 -2.27 11.26 8.15
N ASP A 159 -2.74 10.24 7.46
CA ASP A 159 -2.02 8.99 7.21
C ASP A 159 -1.01 9.16 6.08
N LEU A 160 -1.42 9.87 5.00
CA LEU A 160 -0.65 10.08 3.78
C LEU A 160 -1.09 11.40 3.12
N ILE A 161 -0.14 12.06 2.46
CA ILE A 161 -0.40 13.17 1.53
C ILE A 161 0.15 12.79 0.17
N SER A 162 -0.65 12.92 -0.90
CA SER A 162 -0.17 12.80 -2.28
C SER A 162 -0.12 14.17 -2.95
N ILE A 163 0.96 14.41 -3.69
CA ILE A 163 1.09 15.53 -4.62
C ILE A 163 1.02 14.93 -6.02
N ILE A 164 0.08 15.40 -6.83
CA ILE A 164 -0.14 14.90 -8.18
C ILE A 164 0.24 15.98 -9.19
N SER A 165 1.12 15.64 -10.13
CA SER A 165 1.55 16.49 -11.22
C SER A 165 2.07 15.66 -12.40
N THR A 166 1.75 16.03 -13.62
CA THR A 166 2.32 15.46 -14.83
C THR A 166 3.70 16.04 -15.17
N ASP A 167 4.11 17.14 -14.52
CA ASP A 167 5.44 17.75 -14.70
C ASP A 167 6.49 17.03 -13.83
N GLU A 168 7.33 16.21 -14.47
CA GLU A 168 8.40 15.46 -13.82
C GLU A 168 9.43 16.36 -13.11
N ASN A 169 9.82 17.49 -13.73
CA ASN A 169 10.79 18.41 -13.12
C ASN A 169 10.24 19.03 -11.84
N LEU A 170 8.94 19.34 -11.83
CA LEU A 170 8.25 19.84 -10.66
C LEU A 170 8.22 18.77 -9.56
N ARG A 171 7.85 17.51 -9.87
CA ARG A 171 7.85 16.41 -8.91
C ARG A 171 9.24 16.19 -8.29
N ASN A 172 10.29 16.09 -9.11
CA ASN A 172 11.67 15.90 -8.65
C ASN A 172 12.14 17.03 -7.72
N ARG A 173 11.78 18.29 -8.05
CA ARG A 173 12.06 19.45 -7.22
C ARG A 173 11.33 19.40 -5.88
N LEU A 174 10.04 19.05 -5.91
CA LEU A 174 9.22 18.93 -4.68
C LEU A 174 9.71 17.80 -3.80
N TRP A 175 10.01 16.63 -4.39
CA TRP A 175 10.62 15.49 -3.67
C TRP A 175 11.85 15.93 -2.89
N SER A 176 12.84 16.51 -3.60
CA SER A 176 14.08 16.95 -2.98
C SER A 176 13.89 18.06 -1.94
N SER A 177 12.89 18.93 -2.13
CA SER A 177 12.58 20.01 -1.18
C SER A 177 11.96 19.46 0.09
N ILE A 178 11.03 18.50 -0.02
CA ILE A 178 10.35 17.90 1.12
C ILE A 178 11.31 16.98 1.89
N GLU A 179 12.11 16.17 1.20
CA GLU A 179 13.14 15.32 1.80
C GLU A 179 14.13 16.12 2.66
N LYS A 180 14.52 17.33 2.21
CA LYS A 180 15.40 18.22 2.97
C LYS A 180 14.70 18.92 4.13
N ALA A 181 13.41 19.18 4.04
CA ALA A 181 12.66 19.93 5.05
C ALA A 181 12.12 19.03 6.17
N CYS A 182 11.84 17.76 5.87
CA CYS A 182 11.19 16.81 6.76
C CYS A 182 12.12 15.63 7.05
N ASN A 183 12.38 15.35 8.33
CA ASN A 183 13.24 14.25 8.77
C ASN A 183 12.44 13.01 9.23
N SER A 184 11.11 13.14 9.34
CA SER A 184 10.23 12.13 9.90
C SER A 184 9.21 11.62 8.89
N VAL A 185 9.51 11.78 7.59
CA VAL A 185 8.66 11.30 6.50
C VAL A 185 9.40 10.31 5.60
N GLU A 186 8.67 9.41 5.04
CA GLU A 186 9.04 8.56 3.91
C GLU A 186 8.37 9.13 2.65
N ILE A 187 9.09 9.16 1.54
CA ILE A 187 8.56 9.63 0.25
C ILE A 187 8.67 8.47 -0.75
N THR A 188 7.57 8.15 -1.40
CA THR A 188 7.50 7.09 -2.40
C THR A 188 6.64 7.52 -3.60
N THR A 189 6.49 6.64 -4.56
CA THR A 189 5.58 6.80 -5.68
C THR A 189 4.94 5.47 -6.05
N SER A 190 3.67 5.48 -6.39
CA SER A 190 2.94 4.34 -6.96
C SER A 190 2.78 4.45 -8.47
N THR A 191 2.89 5.65 -9.02
CA THR A 191 2.84 5.94 -10.46
C THR A 191 3.74 7.12 -10.82
N ASP A 192 4.01 7.33 -12.11
CA ASP A 192 4.86 8.42 -12.61
C ASP A 192 4.30 9.84 -12.33
N HIS A 193 3.11 9.96 -11.75
CA HIS A 193 2.46 11.25 -11.51
C HIS A 193 2.33 11.62 -10.04
N PHE A 194 2.60 10.68 -9.13
CA PHE A 194 2.43 10.87 -7.69
C PHE A 194 3.76 11.11 -6.96
N VAL A 195 3.71 11.96 -5.95
CA VAL A 195 4.69 12.01 -4.86
C VAL A 195 3.91 11.74 -3.58
N GLU A 196 4.07 10.55 -3.02
CA GLU A 196 3.34 10.09 -1.85
C GLU A 196 4.22 10.25 -0.61
N ILE A 197 3.70 10.93 0.40
CA ILE A 197 4.42 11.31 1.60
C ILE A 197 3.66 10.76 2.80
N MET A 198 4.36 9.97 3.61
CA MET A 198 3.82 9.35 4.82
C MET A 198 4.79 9.50 5.98
N SER A 199 4.39 9.09 7.16
CA SER A 199 5.31 9.00 8.31
C SER A 199 6.47 8.05 7.99
N ALA A 200 7.69 8.38 8.38
CA ALA A 200 8.83 7.45 8.30
C ALA A 200 8.60 6.15 9.10
N GLU A 201 7.62 6.15 10.01
CA GLU A 201 7.16 4.96 10.71
C GLU A 201 6.10 4.14 9.94
N ALA A 202 5.70 4.61 8.76
CA ALA A 202 4.71 3.97 7.90
C ALA A 202 5.40 3.30 6.71
N SER A 203 5.67 2.02 6.80
CA SER A 203 6.01 1.18 5.64
C SER A 203 5.30 -0.16 5.76
N LYS A 204 5.10 -0.87 4.64
CA LYS A 204 4.50 -2.21 4.67
C LYS A 204 5.26 -3.14 5.61
N ALA A 205 6.61 -3.07 5.61
CA ALA A 205 7.46 -3.85 6.51
C ALA A 205 7.22 -3.50 7.98
N LYS A 206 7.27 -2.21 8.34
CA LYS A 206 7.04 -1.77 9.73
C LYS A 206 5.63 -2.08 10.22
N ALA A 207 4.62 -1.92 9.37
CA ALA A 207 3.25 -2.28 9.70
C ALA A 207 3.09 -3.79 9.90
N LEU A 208 3.73 -4.61 9.04
CA LEU A 208 3.73 -6.05 9.17
C LEU A 208 4.41 -6.50 10.47
N LEU A 209 5.57 -5.93 10.81
CA LEU A 209 6.25 -6.19 12.08
C LEU A 209 5.34 -5.87 13.29
N ARG A 210 4.70 -4.69 13.30
CA ARG A 210 3.74 -4.31 14.36
C ARG A 210 2.56 -5.28 14.46
N LEU A 211 2.04 -5.71 13.31
CA LEU A 211 0.95 -6.69 13.30
C LEU A 211 1.42 -8.05 13.83
N CYS A 212 2.62 -8.48 13.47
CA CYS A 212 3.22 -9.71 13.98
C CYS A 212 3.42 -9.67 15.50
N ASP A 213 3.92 -8.55 16.05
CA ASP A 213 4.01 -8.33 17.49
C ASP A 213 2.64 -8.42 18.18
N PHE A 214 1.63 -7.78 17.59
CA PHE A 214 0.24 -7.84 18.10
C PHE A 214 -0.34 -9.27 18.11
N LEU A 215 0.04 -10.08 17.11
CA LEU A 215 -0.41 -11.49 16.97
C LEU A 215 0.49 -12.49 17.68
N ASN A 216 1.62 -12.07 18.28
CA ASN A 216 2.66 -12.93 18.82
C ASN A 216 3.18 -13.95 17.78
N ILE A 217 3.42 -13.48 16.56
CA ILE A 217 4.02 -14.25 15.46
C ILE A 217 5.41 -13.68 15.17
N GLY A 218 6.45 -14.54 15.22
CA GLY A 218 7.80 -14.12 14.84
C GLY A 218 7.88 -13.91 13.31
N MET A 219 8.71 -12.95 12.88
CA MET A 219 8.90 -12.67 11.44
C MET A 219 9.45 -13.89 10.68
N GLU A 220 10.15 -14.79 11.34
CA GLU A 220 10.61 -16.08 10.78
C GLU A 220 9.45 -17.02 10.37
N ASN A 221 8.24 -16.80 10.89
CA ASN A 221 7.02 -17.55 10.55
C ASN A 221 6.12 -16.80 9.56
N VAL A 222 6.64 -15.73 8.93
CA VAL A 222 5.92 -14.91 7.96
C VAL A 222 6.38 -15.24 6.55
N CYS A 223 5.44 -15.38 5.62
CA CYS A 223 5.69 -15.32 4.19
C CYS A 223 5.16 -13.98 3.66
N ALA A 224 5.98 -13.22 2.93
CA ALA A 224 5.56 -11.98 2.29
C ALA A 224 5.72 -12.07 0.77
N CYS A 225 4.71 -11.59 0.03
CA CYS A 225 4.71 -11.51 -1.43
C CYS A 225 4.55 -10.07 -1.90
N GLY A 226 5.30 -9.65 -2.92
CA GLY A 226 5.21 -8.32 -3.49
C GLY A 226 5.88 -8.19 -4.86
N ASN A 227 5.75 -7.00 -5.46
CA ASN A 227 6.31 -6.70 -6.77
C ASN A 227 6.97 -5.32 -6.87
N ALA A 228 6.57 -4.35 -6.06
CA ALA A 228 7.01 -2.95 -6.18
C ALA A 228 8.04 -2.57 -5.10
N ASP A 229 8.72 -1.45 -5.29
CA ASP A 229 9.81 -1.02 -4.40
C ASP A 229 9.40 -0.85 -2.94
N ASN A 230 8.12 -0.52 -2.68
CA ASN A 230 7.54 -0.42 -1.33
C ASN A 230 7.32 -1.79 -0.65
N ASP A 231 7.47 -2.91 -1.39
CA ASP A 231 7.39 -4.28 -0.86
C ASP A 231 8.76 -4.84 -0.50
N ALA A 232 9.83 -4.25 -1.02
CA ALA A 232 11.16 -4.83 -0.95
C ALA A 232 11.64 -5.10 0.48
N ASP A 233 11.34 -4.20 1.43
CA ASP A 233 11.70 -4.39 2.84
C ASP A 233 10.80 -5.44 3.50
N MET A 234 9.50 -5.46 3.19
CA MET A 234 8.56 -6.48 3.68
C MET A 234 9.00 -7.89 3.23
N ILE A 235 9.44 -8.01 1.97
CA ILE A 235 10.00 -9.26 1.42
C ILE A 235 11.28 -9.66 2.16
N ALA A 236 12.23 -8.73 2.32
CA ALA A 236 13.55 -9.01 2.89
C ALA A 236 13.51 -9.38 4.37
N GLU A 237 12.60 -8.79 5.15
CA GLU A 237 12.52 -8.98 6.60
C GLU A 237 11.67 -10.19 7.00
N SER A 238 10.93 -10.80 6.06
CA SER A 238 10.12 -11.98 6.31
C SER A 238 10.92 -13.28 6.29
N GLY A 239 10.47 -14.30 7.03
CA GLY A 239 11.09 -15.63 7.04
C GLY A 239 11.13 -16.30 5.67
N LEU A 240 10.11 -16.01 4.82
CA LEU A 240 10.06 -16.39 3.42
C LEU A 240 9.62 -15.19 2.58
N GLY A 241 10.55 -14.52 1.92
CA GLY A 241 10.26 -13.45 0.98
C GLY A 241 10.06 -13.99 -0.44
N ALA A 242 8.95 -13.65 -1.07
CA ALA A 242 8.63 -14.04 -2.44
C ALA A 242 8.39 -12.81 -3.33
N ALA A 243 9.05 -12.74 -4.47
CA ALA A 243 8.76 -11.77 -5.52
C ALA A 243 8.08 -12.45 -6.70
N VAL A 244 7.10 -11.79 -7.31
CA VAL A 244 6.53 -12.25 -8.58
C VAL A 244 7.49 -12.01 -9.73
N GLU A 245 7.39 -12.77 -10.85
CA GLU A 245 8.28 -12.61 -12.03
C GLU A 245 8.25 -11.20 -12.63
N ASN A 246 7.14 -10.48 -12.50
CA ASN A 246 6.96 -9.10 -12.97
C ASN A 246 7.39 -8.05 -11.92
N ALA A 247 8.09 -8.44 -10.87
CA ALA A 247 8.53 -7.52 -9.82
C ALA A 247 9.68 -6.61 -10.26
N SER A 248 9.84 -5.49 -9.55
CA SER A 248 10.98 -4.59 -9.68
C SER A 248 12.29 -5.31 -9.35
N GLN A 249 13.40 -4.85 -9.93
CA GLN A 249 14.71 -5.45 -9.64
C GLN A 249 15.04 -5.41 -8.15
N LYS A 250 14.61 -4.34 -7.44
CA LYS A 250 14.81 -4.20 -6.00
C LYS A 250 14.11 -5.32 -5.20
N CYS A 251 12.90 -5.72 -5.61
CA CYS A 251 12.20 -6.85 -5.00
C CYS A 251 12.84 -8.19 -5.35
N LEU A 252 13.20 -8.38 -6.63
CA LEU A 252 13.85 -9.62 -7.09
C LEU A 252 15.19 -9.87 -6.36
N ASP A 253 15.98 -8.82 -6.13
CA ASP A 253 17.27 -8.92 -5.44
C ASP A 253 17.13 -9.24 -3.94
N ARG A 254 15.97 -9.01 -3.36
CA ARG A 254 15.69 -9.22 -1.92
C ARG A 254 14.87 -10.45 -1.61
N ALA A 255 14.28 -11.07 -2.63
CA ALA A 255 13.43 -12.24 -2.45
C ALA A 255 14.25 -13.53 -2.25
N ASP A 256 13.76 -14.40 -1.38
CA ASP A 256 14.29 -15.78 -1.25
C ASP A 256 13.89 -16.64 -2.44
N ILE A 257 12.71 -16.37 -3.02
CA ILE A 257 12.18 -17.10 -4.17
C ILE A 257 11.47 -16.17 -5.14
N VAL A 258 11.54 -16.52 -6.43
CA VAL A 258 10.71 -15.90 -7.46
C VAL A 258 9.58 -16.86 -7.80
N ILE A 259 8.36 -16.34 -7.83
CA ILE A 259 7.14 -17.08 -8.16
C ILE A 259 6.58 -16.58 -9.50
N PRO A 260 5.74 -17.35 -10.21
CA PRO A 260 5.11 -16.89 -11.44
C PRO A 260 4.41 -15.54 -11.28
N SER A 261 4.24 -14.82 -12.39
CA SER A 261 3.64 -13.49 -12.39
C SER A 261 2.22 -13.48 -11.81
N ASN A 262 1.72 -12.29 -11.48
CA ASN A 262 0.35 -12.07 -11.03
C ASN A 262 -0.69 -12.64 -12.02
N ASN A 263 -0.45 -12.52 -13.34
CA ASN A 263 -1.33 -13.05 -14.36
C ASN A 263 -1.26 -14.59 -14.51
N ASN A 264 -0.28 -15.23 -13.86
CA ASN A 264 -0.07 -16.68 -13.87
C ASN A 264 -0.37 -17.34 -12.51
N ASP A 265 -1.16 -16.70 -11.66
CA ASP A 265 -1.53 -17.19 -10.32
C ASP A 265 -0.33 -17.54 -9.42
N GLY A 266 0.73 -16.73 -9.46
CA GLY A 266 1.95 -16.99 -8.70
C GLY A 266 1.72 -17.12 -7.19
N VAL A 267 0.89 -16.23 -6.63
CA VAL A 267 0.50 -16.26 -5.20
C VAL A 267 -0.25 -17.55 -4.86
N ALA A 268 -1.19 -17.99 -5.71
CA ALA A 268 -1.88 -19.27 -5.48
C ALA A 268 -0.91 -20.44 -5.45
N GLN A 269 0.01 -20.51 -6.40
CA GLN A 269 1.02 -21.56 -6.48
C GLN A 269 1.92 -21.60 -5.25
N LEU A 270 2.30 -20.44 -4.72
CA LEU A 270 3.08 -20.35 -3.49
C LEU A 270 2.30 -20.87 -2.29
N ILE A 271 1.06 -20.39 -2.10
CA ILE A 271 0.20 -20.84 -1.00
C ILE A 271 -0.03 -22.35 -1.08
N GLU A 272 -0.33 -22.89 -2.26
CA GLU A 272 -0.51 -24.33 -2.48
C GLU A 272 0.74 -25.15 -2.10
N LYS A 273 1.96 -24.60 -2.30
CA LYS A 273 3.21 -25.23 -1.89
C LYS A 273 3.38 -25.17 -0.35
N ILE A 274 3.09 -24.03 0.26
CA ILE A 274 3.13 -23.89 1.74
C ILE A 274 2.17 -24.90 2.40
N LEU A 275 0.97 -25.06 1.85
CA LEU A 275 -0.04 -25.97 2.40
C LEU A 275 0.28 -27.47 2.24
N LYS A 276 1.25 -27.84 1.40
CA LYS A 276 1.70 -29.22 1.21
C LYS A 276 2.82 -29.64 2.16
N ASN A 277 3.48 -28.67 2.79
CA ASN A 277 4.58 -28.88 3.74
C ASN A 277 4.09 -28.90 5.18
#